data_2c3dcc42cefa3b88ec29d713fb0d132a
#
_entry.id   2c3dcc42cefa3b88ec29d713fb0d132a
#
_cell.length_a   1.000
_cell.length_b   1.000
_cell.length_c   1.000
_cell.angle_alpha   90.00
_cell.angle_beta   90.00
_cell.angle_gamma   90.00
#
_symmetry.space_group_name_H-M   'P 1'
#
loop_
_entity.id
_entity.type
_entity.pdbx_description
1 polymer ?
#
loop_
_entity_poly.entity_id
_entity_poly.type
_entity_poly.pdbx_seq_one_letter_code
_entity_poly.pdbx_strand_id
1 'polypeptide(L)'
;MLDIKKIRDDFPILDKKILDNKDRIYLDTAASAQKPKVVIDEINSFYSNNYANVSRGVHTLSVESTFRYEDARKKVQKFINADSEREIIFTKSATES
;
A
#
# COMPACT_ATOMS: atom_id res chain seq x y z
N MET A 1 18.32 -17.67 4.81
CA MET A 1 17.05 -18.42 4.63
C MET A 1 15.88 -17.47 4.99
N LEU A 2 14.82 -17.50 4.22
CA LEU A 2 13.62 -16.68 4.50
C LEU A 2 12.94 -17.18 5.78
N ASP A 3 12.68 -16.29 6.72
CA ASP A 3 11.86 -16.58 7.88
C ASP A 3 10.37 -16.46 7.50
N ILE A 4 9.80 -17.58 7.11
CA ILE A 4 8.41 -17.67 6.63
C ILE A 4 7.44 -17.25 7.74
N LYS A 5 7.70 -17.60 8.98
CA LYS A 5 6.84 -17.21 10.11
C LYS A 5 6.78 -15.69 10.23
N LYS A 6 7.92 -15.03 10.26
CA LYS A 6 8.03 -13.57 10.34
C LYS A 6 7.31 -12.88 9.18
N ILE A 7 7.47 -13.40 7.95
CA ILE A 7 6.77 -12.85 6.78
C ILE A 7 5.25 -13.03 6.91
N ARG A 8 4.78 -14.18 7.39
CA ARG A 8 3.35 -14.42 7.59
C ARG A 8 2.75 -13.50 8.66
N ASP A 9 3.49 -13.20 9.72
CA ASP A 9 3.06 -12.32 10.81
C ASP A 9 2.81 -10.88 10.32
N ASP A 10 3.40 -10.46 9.19
CA ASP A 10 3.12 -9.17 8.55
C ASP A 10 1.73 -9.10 7.90
N PHE A 11 1.04 -10.24 7.71
CA PHE A 11 -0.25 -10.32 7.02
C PHE A 11 -1.37 -10.77 7.96
N PRO A 12 -2.17 -9.87 8.55
CA PRO A 12 -3.19 -10.21 9.55
C PRO A 12 -4.22 -11.24 9.07
N ILE A 13 -4.49 -11.29 7.77
CA ILE A 13 -5.41 -12.27 7.19
C ILE A 13 -4.93 -13.71 7.36
N LEU A 14 -3.61 -13.92 7.44
CA LEU A 14 -3.00 -15.25 7.56
C LEU A 14 -2.99 -15.77 9.00
N ASP A 15 -3.21 -14.91 10.00
CA ASP A 15 -3.36 -15.32 11.40
C ASP A 15 -4.69 -16.00 11.69
N LYS A 16 -5.69 -15.76 10.85
CA LYS A 16 -7.02 -16.35 11.02
C LYS A 16 -7.00 -17.81 10.58
N LYS A 17 -7.31 -18.68 11.52
CA LYS A 17 -7.50 -20.11 11.23
C LYS A 17 -8.73 -20.32 10.34
N ILE A 18 -8.66 -21.36 9.54
CA ILE A 18 -9.79 -21.89 8.77
C ILE A 18 -10.50 -23.01 9.55
N LEU A 19 -11.49 -23.63 8.94
CA LEU A 19 -12.16 -24.81 9.50
C LEU A 19 -11.11 -25.85 9.96
N ASP A 20 -11.39 -26.54 11.07
CA ASP A 20 -10.49 -27.51 11.72
C ASP A 20 -9.20 -26.88 12.32
N ASN A 21 -9.22 -25.61 12.63
CA ASN A 21 -8.08 -24.91 13.26
C ASN A 21 -6.77 -24.97 12.45
N LYS A 22 -6.85 -25.16 11.14
CA LYS A 22 -5.68 -25.20 10.24
C LYS A 22 -5.21 -23.81 9.85
N ASP A 23 -3.92 -23.69 9.52
CA ASP A 23 -3.35 -22.45 9.00
C ASP A 23 -3.94 -22.13 7.64
N ARG A 24 -4.22 -20.84 7.43
CA ARG A 24 -4.70 -20.36 6.13
C ARG A 24 -3.57 -20.40 5.10
N ILE A 25 -3.83 -21.01 3.97
CA ILE A 25 -2.98 -20.98 2.78
C ILE A 25 -3.68 -20.15 1.72
N TYR A 26 -2.99 -19.16 1.16
CA TYR A 26 -3.52 -18.29 0.12
C TYR A 26 -2.59 -18.33 -1.11
N LEU A 27 -3.11 -18.77 -2.24
CA LEU A 27 -2.34 -18.98 -3.49
C LEU A 27 -2.89 -18.17 -4.67
N ASP A 28 -3.80 -17.23 -4.43
CA ASP A 28 -4.47 -16.46 -5.48
C ASP A 28 -3.98 -15.01 -5.57
N THR A 29 -2.70 -14.79 -5.32
CA THR A 29 -2.08 -13.44 -5.35
C THR A 29 -2.12 -12.81 -6.76
N ALA A 30 -2.18 -13.63 -7.82
CA ALA A 30 -2.33 -13.14 -9.18
C ALA A 30 -3.64 -12.38 -9.40
N ALA A 31 -4.73 -12.82 -8.77
CA ALA A 31 -6.02 -12.15 -8.82
C ALA A 31 -6.11 -11.01 -7.80
N SER A 32 -5.64 -11.23 -6.57
CA SER A 32 -5.71 -10.24 -5.50
C SER A 32 -4.65 -10.48 -4.44
N ALA A 33 -3.66 -9.61 -4.36
CA ALA A 33 -2.62 -9.68 -3.33
C ALA A 33 -3.17 -9.30 -1.95
N GLN A 34 -2.83 -10.09 -0.93
CA GLN A 34 -3.16 -9.76 0.46
C GLN A 34 -2.36 -8.53 0.92
N LYS A 35 -2.92 -7.80 1.87
CA LYS A 35 -2.33 -6.55 2.34
C LYS A 35 -1.56 -6.77 3.64
N PRO A 36 -0.29 -6.35 3.71
CA PRO A 36 0.44 -6.35 4.96
C PRO A 36 -0.14 -5.33 5.94
N LYS A 37 0.06 -5.58 7.24
CA LYS A 37 -0.44 -4.72 8.31
C LYS A 37 -0.04 -3.26 8.13
N VAL A 38 1.19 -2.99 7.74
CA VAL A 38 1.70 -1.62 7.54
C VAL A 38 0.89 -0.84 6.48
N VAL A 39 0.42 -1.51 5.43
CA VAL A 39 -0.42 -0.88 4.39
C VAL A 39 -1.83 -0.61 4.93
N ILE A 40 -2.40 -1.56 5.68
CA ILE A 40 -3.73 -1.42 6.29
C ILE A 40 -3.72 -0.26 7.29
N ASP A 41 -2.71 -0.20 8.15
CA ASP A 41 -2.56 0.84 9.16
C ASP A 41 -2.38 2.23 8.53
N GLU A 42 -1.59 2.34 7.46
CA GLU A 42 -1.38 3.60 6.75
C GLU A 42 -2.68 4.12 6.11
N ILE A 43 -3.45 3.23 5.45
CA ILE A 43 -4.76 3.60 4.88
C ILE A 43 -5.71 4.07 5.98
N ASN A 44 -5.80 3.33 7.07
CA ASN A 44 -6.65 3.70 8.21
C ASN A 44 -6.24 5.03 8.82
N SER A 45 -4.94 5.24 9.04
CA SER A 45 -4.39 6.48 9.57
C SER A 45 -4.66 7.67 8.64
N PHE A 46 -4.47 7.48 7.34
CA PHE A 46 -4.72 8.54 6.35
C PHE A 46 -6.19 8.97 6.34
N TYR A 47 -7.13 8.03 6.27
CA TYR A 47 -8.54 8.36 6.29
C TYR A 47 -9.01 8.96 7.63
N SER A 48 -8.42 8.54 8.73
CA SER A 48 -8.80 9.04 10.06
C SER A 48 -8.26 10.44 10.36
N ASN A 49 -7.11 10.83 9.80
CA ASN A 49 -6.38 12.02 10.24
C ASN A 49 -6.08 13.04 9.15
N ASN A 50 -5.91 12.63 7.89
CA ASN A 50 -5.29 13.48 6.87
C ASN A 50 -6.08 13.56 5.56
N TYR A 51 -7.18 12.82 5.42
CA TYR A 51 -7.88 12.71 4.16
C TYR A 51 -8.40 14.05 3.63
N ALA A 52 -7.90 14.42 2.47
CA ALA A 52 -8.39 15.55 1.69
C ALA A 52 -8.04 15.35 0.22
N ASN A 53 -8.58 16.19 -0.65
CA ASN A 53 -8.25 16.17 -2.07
C ASN A 53 -6.77 16.43 -2.32
N VAL A 54 -6.19 15.64 -3.19
CA VAL A 54 -4.84 15.84 -3.72
C VAL A 54 -4.94 16.80 -4.91
N SER A 55 -4.81 18.08 -4.62
CA SER A 55 -4.87 19.14 -5.63
C SER A 55 -4.25 20.42 -5.05
N ARG A 56 -4.32 21.49 -5.81
CA ARG A 56 -3.83 22.82 -5.40
C ARG A 56 -4.70 23.48 -4.30
N GLY A 57 -5.25 22.69 -3.37
CA GLY A 57 -5.98 23.21 -2.23
C GLY A 57 -5.10 24.01 -1.30
N VAL A 58 -5.63 25.07 -0.74
CA VAL A 58 -4.90 26.00 0.14
C VAL A 58 -5.04 25.68 1.61
N HIS A 59 -5.91 24.76 1.98
CA HIS A 59 -6.08 24.34 3.39
C HIS A 59 -5.09 23.23 3.78
N THR A 60 -4.73 23.18 5.06
CA THR A 60 -3.67 22.32 5.60
C THR A 60 -3.80 20.85 5.20
N LEU A 61 -4.99 20.26 5.31
CA LEU A 61 -5.20 18.85 4.96
C LEU A 61 -4.93 18.55 3.47
N SER A 62 -5.32 19.45 2.57
CA SER A 62 -5.08 19.29 1.15
C SER A 62 -3.58 19.42 0.81
N VAL A 63 -2.88 20.36 1.44
CA VAL A 63 -1.43 20.51 1.29
C VAL A 63 -0.71 19.25 1.78
N GLU A 64 -1.08 18.72 2.93
CA GLU A 64 -0.50 17.50 3.49
C GLU A 64 -0.78 16.27 2.63
N SER A 65 -2.02 16.09 2.16
CA SER A 65 -2.39 15.00 1.27
C SER A 65 -1.61 15.06 -0.05
N THR A 66 -1.44 16.25 -0.62
CA THR A 66 -0.64 16.47 -1.82
C THR A 66 0.83 16.13 -1.59
N PHE A 67 1.40 16.57 -0.47
CA PHE A 67 2.78 16.24 -0.10
C PHE A 67 2.98 14.72 0.02
N ARG A 68 2.09 14.02 0.70
CA ARG A 68 2.17 12.55 0.84
C ARG A 68 2.07 11.82 -0.49
N TYR A 69 1.21 12.30 -1.39
CA TYR A 69 1.08 11.74 -2.74
C TYR A 69 2.36 11.89 -3.56
N GLU A 70 2.96 13.08 -3.55
CA GLU A 70 4.22 13.34 -4.26
C GLU A 70 5.42 12.62 -3.61
N ASP A 71 5.43 12.49 -2.28
CA ASP A 71 6.45 11.70 -1.58
C ASP A 71 6.37 10.21 -1.94
N ALA A 72 5.16 9.67 -2.06
CA ALA A 72 4.97 8.29 -2.56
C ALA A 72 5.53 8.12 -3.97
N ARG A 73 5.30 9.08 -4.87
CA ARG A 73 5.87 9.09 -6.23
C ARG A 73 7.41 9.03 -6.20
N LYS A 74 8.04 9.85 -5.36
CA LYS A 74 9.50 9.87 -5.19
C LYS A 74 10.04 8.56 -4.62
N LYS A 75 9.31 7.94 -3.68
CA LYS A 75 9.68 6.63 -3.14
C LYS A 75 9.65 5.55 -4.19
N VAL A 76 8.62 5.52 -5.04
CA VAL A 76 8.54 4.58 -6.17
C VAL A 76 9.67 4.83 -7.17
N GLN A 77 9.91 6.08 -7.54
CA GLN A 77 11.00 6.46 -8.43
C GLN A 77 12.35 5.91 -7.95
N LYS A 78 12.66 6.09 -6.66
CA LYS A 78 13.90 5.57 -6.07
C LYS A 78 13.94 4.04 -6.04
N PHE A 79 12.82 3.39 -5.73
CA PHE A 79 12.73 1.95 -5.63
C PHE A 79 13.00 1.24 -6.96
N ILE A 80 12.48 1.79 -8.07
CA ILE A 80 12.71 1.24 -9.41
C ILE A 80 13.92 1.84 -10.13
N ASN A 81 14.64 2.76 -9.48
CA ASN A 81 15.79 3.46 -10.03
C ASN A 81 15.49 4.22 -11.34
N ALA A 82 14.34 4.87 -11.41
CA ALA A 82 13.99 5.74 -12.52
C ALA A 82 14.78 7.07 -12.44
N ASP A 83 15.08 7.69 -13.57
CA ASP A 83 15.88 8.92 -13.63
C ASP A 83 15.12 10.12 -13.07
N SER A 84 13.80 10.14 -13.20
CA SER A 84 12.93 11.23 -12.76
C SER A 84 11.61 10.73 -12.17
N GLU A 85 11.10 11.44 -11.17
CA GLU A 85 9.75 11.22 -10.64
C GLU A 85 8.64 11.43 -11.69
N ARG A 86 8.93 12.14 -12.77
CA ARG A 86 8.01 12.36 -13.91
C ARG A 86 7.76 11.09 -14.72
N GLU A 87 8.62 10.09 -14.59
CA GLU A 87 8.44 8.78 -15.22
C GLU A 87 7.45 7.89 -14.46
N ILE A 88 7.05 8.31 -13.26
CA ILE A 88 6.13 7.55 -12.43
C ILE A 88 4.69 8.06 -12.65
N ILE A 89 3.87 7.22 -13.23
CA ILE A 89 2.45 7.48 -13.47
C ILE A 89 1.63 6.47 -12.69
N PHE A 90 0.82 6.94 -11.73
CA PHE A 90 -0.10 6.09 -11.01
C PHE A 90 -1.36 5.85 -11.82
N THR A 91 -1.68 4.60 -12.04
CA THR A 91 -2.89 4.16 -12.72
C THR A 91 -3.74 3.31 -11.77
N LYS A 92 -5.03 3.16 -12.04
CA LYS A 92 -5.94 2.38 -11.18
C LYS A 92 -5.91 0.87 -11.48
N SER A 93 -5.32 0.45 -12.59
CA SER A 93 -5.23 -0.96 -12.96
C SER A 93 -4.20 -1.18 -14.08
N ALA A 94 -3.78 -2.43 -14.25
CA ALA A 94 -2.94 -2.83 -15.38
C ALA A 94 -3.63 -2.58 -16.74
N THR A 95 -4.96 -2.65 -16.77
CA THR A 95 -5.74 -2.36 -18.01
C THR A 95 -5.66 -0.88 -18.40
N GLU A 96 -5.53 0.02 -17.43
CA GLU A 96 -5.35 1.46 -17.68
C GLU A 96 -3.92 1.80 -18.10
N SER A 97 -2.92 1.05 -17.61
CA SER A 97 -1.51 1.26 -17.92
C SER A 97 -1.16 0.85 -19.34
#